data_8cc161f94e2f16c549cb8a0e0be7f5f1
#
_entry.id   8cc161f94e2f16c549cb8a0e0be7f5f1
#
_cell.length_a   1.000
_cell.length_b   1.000
_cell.length_c   1.000
_cell.angle_alpha   90.00
_cell.angle_beta   90.00
_cell.angle_gamma   90.00
#
_symmetry.space_group_name_H-M   'P 1'
#
loop_
_entity.id
_entity.type
_entity.pdbx_description
1 polymer ?
#
loop_
_entity_poly.entity_id
_entity_poly.type
_entity_poly.pdbx_seq_one_letter_code
_entity_poly.pdbx_strand_id
1 'polypeptide(L)'
;MDDKISPELKLAMDADGYMPYSSLYLGYNASDDSWMLIIRHSGDIDDLEGDILNSCVYLLGGCAIVNVYSYNIKRLQEEPRVLYIDKAQYYSYGAGVAYDRYISCITENFMSKYGLTGEGVCIGIIDSGVNILNREFADDAGSRIVMYWNQNTDYERTYPNRYGLGRIYDQSEIGQMYEDRRLPGVMGEQHGTEVASVAAGSNIGVAGKARIIVVEQSLERALPDTIGIMMGIDLLVRYSMETGTPVVINLSYGNNFGAHDGTSTLELFVNSVTQMAKVCVVTGSG
;
A
#
# COMPACT_ATOMS: atom_id res chain seq x y z
N MET A 1 14.22 18.02 24.32
CA MET A 1 13.66 17.94 22.96
C MET A 1 13.24 16.50 22.79
N ASP A 2 11.95 16.28 22.59
CA ASP A 2 11.48 14.94 22.28
C ASP A 2 12.16 14.47 21.01
N ASP A 3 12.62 13.23 21.03
CA ASP A 3 13.38 12.65 19.96
C ASP A 3 12.46 12.34 18.78
N LYS A 4 12.59 13.12 17.71
CA LYS A 4 11.75 13.00 16.52
C LYS A 4 12.15 11.83 15.60
N ILE A 5 13.26 11.16 15.86
CA ILE A 5 13.78 10.06 15.03
C ILE A 5 13.43 8.72 15.67
N SER A 6 12.88 7.79 14.86
CA SER A 6 12.59 6.44 15.34
C SER A 6 13.85 5.73 15.88
N PRO A 7 13.69 4.86 16.89
CA PRO A 7 14.78 4.06 17.42
C PRO A 7 15.49 3.23 16.35
N GLU A 8 14.73 2.70 15.39
CA GLU A 8 15.23 1.87 14.29
C GLU A 8 16.09 2.67 13.32
N LEU A 9 15.70 3.92 13.01
CA LEU A 9 16.51 4.80 12.16
C LEU A 9 17.79 5.21 12.87
N LYS A 10 17.72 5.53 14.16
CA LYS A 10 18.92 5.82 14.95
C LYS A 10 19.89 4.65 14.96
N LEU A 11 19.38 3.45 15.23
CA LEU A 11 20.20 2.25 15.23
C LEU A 11 20.87 2.05 13.87
N ALA A 12 20.17 2.34 12.77
CA ALA A 12 20.73 2.24 11.43
C ALA A 12 21.81 3.29 11.16
N MET A 13 21.65 4.51 11.68
CA MET A 13 22.62 5.59 11.52
C MET A 13 23.88 5.39 12.39
N ASP A 14 23.72 4.78 13.56
CA ASP A 14 24.81 4.55 14.54
C ASP A 14 25.56 3.24 14.29
N ALA A 15 25.07 2.37 13.41
CA ALA A 15 25.67 1.06 13.17
C ALA A 15 27.01 1.17 12.45
N ASP A 16 28.04 0.50 12.98
CA ASP A 16 29.34 0.38 12.35
C ASP A 16 29.28 -0.54 11.11
N GLY A 17 29.38 0.06 9.94
CA GLY A 17 29.50 -0.63 8.67
C GLY A 17 28.14 -0.97 8.01
N TYR A 18 28.04 -0.61 6.75
CA TYR A 18 26.88 -0.93 5.89
C TYR A 18 26.82 -2.42 5.58
N MET A 19 25.68 -3.04 5.88
CA MET A 19 25.38 -4.42 5.50
C MET A 19 24.27 -4.44 4.44
N PRO A 20 24.61 -4.64 3.16
CA PRO A 20 23.63 -4.78 2.11
C PRO A 20 22.62 -5.88 2.47
N TYR A 21 21.35 -5.67 2.11
CA TYR A 21 20.24 -6.60 2.36
C TYR A 21 19.82 -6.78 3.82
N SER A 22 20.40 -6.07 4.76
CA SER A 22 19.89 -6.01 6.14
C SER A 22 18.61 -5.17 6.19
N SER A 23 17.61 -5.65 6.93
CA SER A 23 16.38 -4.87 7.23
C SER A 23 16.67 -3.55 7.94
N LEU A 24 17.83 -3.46 8.59
CA LEU A 24 18.32 -2.25 9.24
C LEU A 24 18.50 -1.09 8.24
N TYR A 25 18.97 -1.40 7.02
CA TYR A 25 19.25 -0.41 5.97
C TYR A 25 18.14 -0.34 4.90
N LEU A 26 16.94 -0.80 5.20
CA LEU A 26 15.81 -0.63 4.29
C LEU A 26 15.52 0.86 4.09
N GLY A 27 15.51 1.28 2.82
CA GLY A 27 15.36 2.67 2.42
C GLY A 27 16.69 3.43 2.22
N TYR A 28 17.83 2.84 2.61
CA TYR A 28 19.14 3.45 2.39
C TYR A 28 19.70 3.13 1.00
N ASN A 29 20.17 4.16 0.32
CA ASN A 29 20.89 4.04 -0.95
C ASN A 29 22.37 4.39 -0.73
N ALA A 30 23.23 3.38 -0.73
CA ALA A 30 24.67 3.54 -0.50
C ALA A 30 25.39 4.23 -1.66
N SER A 31 24.80 4.34 -2.86
CA SER A 31 25.46 4.95 -4.02
C SER A 31 25.56 6.47 -3.92
N ASP A 32 24.60 7.09 -3.24
CA ASP A 32 24.51 8.54 -3.06
C ASP A 32 24.36 8.97 -1.60
N ASP A 33 24.47 8.03 -0.66
CA ASP A 33 24.33 8.25 0.78
C ASP A 33 23.00 8.92 1.13
N SER A 34 21.89 8.39 0.57
CA SER A 34 20.56 8.92 0.81
C SER A 34 19.62 7.89 1.45
N TRP A 35 18.58 8.38 2.08
CA TRP A 35 17.53 7.60 2.72
C TRP A 35 16.16 7.92 2.14
N MET A 36 15.37 6.91 1.88
CA MET A 36 13.92 7.03 1.69
C MET A 36 13.26 6.85 3.05
N LEU A 37 12.68 7.92 3.58
CA LEU A 37 12.11 7.99 4.93
C LEU A 37 10.63 8.35 4.87
N ILE A 38 9.93 8.02 5.95
CA ILE A 38 8.57 8.44 6.23
C ILE A 38 8.64 9.58 7.23
N ILE A 39 8.00 10.70 6.94
CA ILE A 39 7.87 11.77 7.92
C ILE A 39 6.41 12.04 8.25
N ARG A 40 6.17 12.41 9.49
CA ARG A 40 4.93 13.08 9.89
C ARG A 40 5.23 14.57 10.02
N HIS A 41 4.35 15.39 9.47
CA HIS A 41 4.56 16.83 9.44
C HIS A 41 3.28 17.61 9.73
N SER A 42 3.44 18.88 10.10
CA SER A 42 2.37 19.85 10.25
C SER A 42 2.60 21.03 9.30
N GLY A 43 1.55 21.39 8.58
CA GLY A 43 1.64 22.48 7.59
C GLY A 43 2.39 22.10 6.32
N ASP A 44 2.67 23.10 5.52
CA ASP A 44 3.36 22.99 4.24
C ASP A 44 4.87 22.86 4.43
N ILE A 45 5.50 21.96 3.69
CA ILE A 45 6.94 21.70 3.70
C ILE A 45 7.56 21.73 2.29
N ASP A 46 6.88 22.31 1.29
CA ASP A 46 7.36 22.39 -0.10
C ASP A 46 8.71 23.10 -0.21
N ASP A 47 8.95 24.10 0.64
CA ASP A 47 10.21 24.85 0.68
C ASP A 47 11.42 24.02 1.15
N LEU A 48 11.22 22.83 1.70
CA LEU A 48 12.31 21.93 2.09
C LEU A 48 12.83 21.14 0.89
N GLU A 49 12.05 20.98 -0.18
CA GLU A 49 12.50 20.30 -1.39
C GLU A 49 13.55 21.15 -2.13
N GLY A 50 14.68 20.52 -2.46
CA GLY A 50 15.84 21.18 -3.06
C GLY A 50 16.82 21.83 -2.06
N ASP A 51 16.42 21.98 -0.77
CA ASP A 51 17.33 22.45 0.32
C ASP A 51 17.71 21.31 1.28
N ILE A 52 16.72 20.68 1.91
CA ILE A 52 16.92 19.58 2.86
C ILE A 52 16.57 18.24 2.22
N LEU A 53 15.49 18.21 1.45
CA LEU A 53 14.93 17.03 0.81
C LEU A 53 15.32 16.99 -0.67
N ASN A 54 15.69 15.81 -1.16
CA ASN A 54 15.92 15.57 -2.59
C ASN A 54 14.61 15.40 -3.35
N SER A 55 13.60 14.81 -2.69
CA SER A 55 12.23 14.65 -3.21
C SER A 55 11.25 14.50 -2.07
N CYS A 56 9.98 14.84 -2.32
CA CYS A 56 8.89 14.72 -1.38
C CYS A 56 7.63 14.21 -2.09
N VAL A 57 7.01 13.16 -1.55
CA VAL A 57 5.71 12.63 -1.98
C VAL A 57 4.73 12.79 -0.82
N TYR A 58 3.83 13.74 -0.95
CA TYR A 58 2.80 14.00 0.06
C TYR A 58 1.73 12.92 0.07
N LEU A 59 1.49 12.37 1.24
CA LEU A 59 0.38 11.49 1.55
C LEU A 59 -0.70 12.24 2.34
N LEU A 60 -1.86 11.65 2.44
CA LEU A 60 -2.92 12.12 3.35
C LEU A 60 -2.45 12.02 4.82
N GLY A 61 -3.22 12.63 5.74
CA GLY A 61 -2.99 12.46 7.17
C GLY A 61 -1.73 13.14 7.73
N GLY A 62 -1.15 14.11 7.01
CA GLY A 62 0.06 14.80 7.45
C GLY A 62 1.30 13.91 7.42
N CYS A 63 1.37 12.99 6.48
CA CYS A 63 2.53 12.15 6.21
C CYS A 63 3.13 12.49 4.84
N ALA A 64 4.44 12.26 4.70
CA ALA A 64 5.10 12.31 3.42
C ALA A 64 6.21 11.26 3.34
N ILE A 65 6.48 10.78 2.13
CA ILE A 65 7.66 9.98 1.82
C ILE A 65 8.70 10.91 1.24
N VAL A 66 9.88 10.93 1.84
CA VAL A 66 10.94 11.86 1.47
C VAL A 66 12.23 11.11 1.16
N ASN A 67 12.98 11.61 0.17
CA ASN A 67 14.37 11.23 -0.02
C ASN A 67 15.26 12.33 0.57
N VAL A 68 16.24 11.94 1.37
CA VAL A 68 17.12 12.87 2.07
C VAL A 68 18.54 12.29 2.19
N TYR A 69 19.58 13.11 1.96
CA TYR A 69 20.96 12.71 2.21
C TYR A 69 21.22 12.52 3.71
N SER A 70 22.06 11.54 4.06
CA SER A 70 22.39 11.23 5.47
C SER A 70 22.83 12.47 6.25
N TYR A 71 23.63 13.35 5.65
CA TYR A 71 24.10 14.57 6.30
C TYR A 71 23.01 15.62 6.56
N ASN A 72 21.86 15.53 5.89
CA ASN A 72 20.73 16.44 6.09
C ASN A 72 19.70 15.92 7.12
N ILE A 73 19.78 14.66 7.57
CA ILE A 73 18.81 14.10 8.53
C ILE A 73 18.73 14.93 9.81
N LYS A 74 19.89 15.46 10.28
CA LYS A 74 19.90 16.34 11.46
C LYS A 74 19.14 17.64 11.21
N ARG A 75 19.30 18.27 10.04
CA ARG A 75 18.53 19.47 9.66
C ARG A 75 17.04 19.19 9.58
N LEU A 76 16.68 18.03 9.03
CA LEU A 76 15.29 17.56 8.96
C LEU A 76 14.70 17.36 10.37
N GLN A 77 15.48 16.81 11.32
CA GLN A 77 15.06 16.67 12.72
C GLN A 77 14.86 18.03 13.41
N GLU A 78 15.69 19.01 13.10
CA GLU A 78 15.61 20.36 13.66
C GLU A 78 14.46 21.20 13.08
N GLU A 79 13.89 20.80 11.93
CA GLU A 79 12.77 21.50 11.28
C GLU A 79 11.50 21.44 12.16
N PRO A 80 10.95 22.59 12.59
CA PRO A 80 9.80 22.62 13.52
C PRO A 80 8.54 21.96 12.97
N ARG A 81 8.31 21.99 11.66
CA ARG A 81 7.14 21.39 11.00
C ARG A 81 7.22 19.87 10.90
N VAL A 82 8.41 19.29 10.99
CA VAL A 82 8.61 17.84 11.04
C VAL A 82 8.36 17.37 12.46
N LEU A 83 7.41 16.48 12.62
CA LEU A 83 6.96 15.95 13.92
C LEU A 83 7.63 14.63 14.27
N TYR A 84 7.86 13.78 13.27
CA TYR A 84 8.49 12.47 13.44
C TYR A 84 9.13 12.00 12.15
N ILE A 85 10.23 11.26 12.25
CA ILE A 85 10.99 10.71 11.14
C ILE A 85 11.17 9.22 11.38
N ASP A 86 10.72 8.41 10.45
CA ASP A 86 10.77 6.96 10.54
C ASP A 86 11.37 6.34 9.28
N LYS A 87 11.87 5.11 9.41
CA LYS A 87 12.31 4.32 8.27
C LYS A 87 11.29 3.25 7.92
N ALA A 88 11.31 2.79 6.67
CA ALA A 88 10.51 1.66 6.23
C ALA A 88 10.86 0.37 6.99
N GLN A 89 9.87 -0.51 7.12
CA GLN A 89 10.01 -1.86 7.65
C GLN A 89 9.43 -2.87 6.67
N TYR A 90 9.96 -4.08 6.66
CA TYR A 90 9.45 -5.19 5.87
C TYR A 90 8.23 -5.84 6.51
N TYR A 91 7.38 -6.38 5.65
CA TYR A 91 6.23 -7.21 6.02
C TYR A 91 6.32 -8.57 5.33
N SER A 92 5.74 -9.60 5.94
CA SER A 92 5.60 -10.92 5.34
C SER A 92 4.15 -11.13 4.92
N TYR A 93 3.92 -11.78 3.79
CA TYR A 93 2.59 -12.25 3.44
C TYR A 93 2.08 -13.23 4.47
N GLY A 94 0.77 -13.20 4.73
CA GLY A 94 0.12 -14.15 5.62
C GLY A 94 0.28 -15.59 5.10
N ALA A 95 0.20 -16.57 6.00
CA ALA A 95 0.17 -17.97 5.60
C ALA A 95 -1.06 -18.27 4.73
N GLY A 96 -0.93 -19.21 3.78
CA GLY A 96 -1.92 -19.50 2.74
C GLY A 96 -3.36 -19.58 3.23
N VAL A 97 -4.26 -19.09 2.41
CA VAL A 97 -5.69 -18.88 2.74
C VAL A 97 -6.40 -20.22 2.80
N ALA A 98 -6.78 -20.67 4.01
CA ALA A 98 -7.78 -21.72 4.17
C ALA A 98 -9.17 -21.10 3.92
N TYR A 99 -9.79 -21.40 2.79
CA TYR A 99 -11.12 -20.91 2.46
C TYR A 99 -12.18 -21.70 3.21
N ASP A 100 -12.75 -21.12 4.24
CA ASP A 100 -13.94 -21.67 4.91
C ASP A 100 -14.94 -20.57 5.32
N ARG A 101 -15.96 -20.35 4.47
CA ARG A 101 -17.07 -19.43 4.75
C ARG A 101 -17.86 -19.83 6.01
N TYR A 102 -17.90 -21.12 6.32
CA TYR A 102 -18.73 -21.63 7.42
C TYR A 102 -18.15 -21.23 8.77
N ILE A 103 -16.83 -21.21 8.91
CA ILE A 103 -16.15 -20.74 10.14
C ILE A 103 -16.49 -19.27 10.42
N SER A 104 -16.59 -18.44 9.38
CA SER A 104 -16.93 -17.03 9.50
C SER A 104 -18.45 -16.76 9.53
N CYS A 105 -19.29 -17.80 9.57
CA CYS A 105 -20.76 -17.72 9.52
C CYS A 105 -21.31 -17.01 8.27
N ILE A 106 -20.51 -16.85 7.22
CA ILE A 106 -20.91 -16.22 5.95
C ILE A 106 -21.51 -17.32 5.06
N THR A 107 -22.77 -17.64 5.30
CA THR A 107 -23.50 -18.65 4.52
C THR A 107 -24.24 -18.01 3.35
N GLU A 108 -24.56 -18.80 2.31
CA GLU A 108 -25.40 -18.36 1.20
C GLU A 108 -26.77 -17.85 1.67
N ASN A 109 -27.34 -18.49 2.69
CA ASN A 109 -28.59 -18.05 3.31
C ASN A 109 -28.47 -16.67 3.96
N PHE A 110 -27.34 -16.38 4.62
CA PHE A 110 -27.07 -15.07 5.21
C PHE A 110 -26.94 -14.00 4.12
N MET A 111 -26.10 -14.26 3.11
CA MET A 111 -25.88 -13.36 1.98
C MET A 111 -27.18 -13.05 1.24
N SER A 112 -27.94 -14.09 0.89
CA SER A 112 -29.22 -13.99 0.19
C SER A 112 -30.27 -13.23 1.01
N LYS A 113 -30.35 -13.52 2.31
CA LYS A 113 -31.33 -12.88 3.21
C LYS A 113 -31.16 -11.36 3.30
N TYR A 114 -29.91 -10.88 3.25
CA TYR A 114 -29.60 -9.44 3.40
C TYR A 114 -29.26 -8.76 2.07
N GLY A 115 -29.23 -9.50 0.95
CA GLY A 115 -28.89 -8.96 -0.37
C GLY A 115 -27.45 -8.41 -0.46
N LEU A 116 -26.53 -8.95 0.35
CA LEU A 116 -25.15 -8.48 0.43
C LEU A 116 -24.32 -9.09 -0.70
N THR A 117 -24.07 -8.33 -1.74
CA THR A 117 -23.33 -8.77 -2.94
C THR A 117 -22.02 -8.01 -3.14
N GLY A 118 -21.80 -6.93 -2.41
CA GLY A 118 -20.71 -5.99 -2.64
C GLY A 118 -20.98 -4.99 -3.78
N GLU A 119 -22.18 -4.98 -4.37
CA GLU A 119 -22.54 -4.00 -5.40
C GLU A 119 -22.49 -2.57 -4.85
N GLY A 120 -21.85 -1.65 -5.58
CA GLY A 120 -21.64 -0.27 -5.15
C GLY A 120 -20.46 -0.05 -4.19
N VAL A 121 -19.73 -1.11 -3.85
CA VAL A 121 -18.51 -1.06 -3.01
C VAL A 121 -17.28 -1.43 -3.83
N CYS A 122 -16.12 -0.94 -3.44
CA CYS A 122 -14.84 -1.33 -4.00
C CYS A 122 -14.01 -2.12 -2.97
N ILE A 123 -13.38 -3.19 -3.40
CA ILE A 123 -12.37 -3.92 -2.62
C ILE A 123 -11.00 -3.52 -3.11
N GLY A 124 -10.20 -2.92 -2.24
CA GLY A 124 -8.79 -2.61 -2.49
C GLY A 124 -7.91 -3.75 -2.01
N ILE A 125 -7.13 -4.34 -2.90
CA ILE A 125 -6.16 -5.41 -2.59
C ILE A 125 -4.76 -4.83 -2.70
N ILE A 126 -4.07 -4.69 -1.58
CA ILE A 126 -2.65 -4.33 -1.55
C ILE A 126 -1.89 -5.61 -1.25
N ASP A 127 -1.24 -6.20 -2.27
CA ASP A 127 -0.68 -7.56 -2.16
C ASP A 127 0.39 -7.82 -3.25
N SER A 128 0.77 -9.08 -3.46
CA SER A 128 1.75 -9.54 -4.47
C SER A 128 1.29 -9.43 -5.93
N GLY A 129 0.15 -8.78 -6.17
CA GLY A 129 -0.48 -8.69 -7.48
C GLY A 129 -1.62 -9.69 -7.68
N VAL A 130 -2.43 -9.44 -8.70
CA VAL A 130 -3.63 -10.22 -9.02
C VAL A 130 -3.63 -10.60 -10.50
N ASN A 131 -3.90 -11.86 -10.81
CA ASN A 131 -4.09 -12.31 -12.18
C ASN A 131 -5.40 -11.75 -12.76
N ILE A 132 -5.30 -10.65 -13.50
CA ILE A 132 -6.45 -9.97 -14.09
C ILE A 132 -7.21 -10.84 -15.10
N LEU A 133 -6.59 -11.92 -15.62
CA LEU A 133 -7.21 -12.86 -16.57
C LEU A 133 -8.05 -13.95 -15.89
N ASN A 134 -8.05 -13.99 -14.56
CA ASN A 134 -8.90 -14.93 -13.83
C ASN A 134 -10.37 -14.53 -13.96
N ARG A 135 -11.21 -15.48 -14.36
CA ARG A 135 -12.66 -15.27 -14.57
C ARG A 135 -13.41 -14.85 -13.31
N GLU A 136 -12.85 -15.13 -12.13
CA GLU A 136 -13.41 -14.67 -10.85
C GLU A 136 -13.44 -13.14 -10.73
N PHE A 137 -12.68 -12.41 -11.55
CA PHE A 137 -12.64 -10.95 -11.55
C PHE A 137 -13.34 -10.30 -12.74
N ALA A 138 -14.20 -11.06 -13.41
CA ALA A 138 -14.99 -10.57 -14.53
C ALA A 138 -16.49 -10.88 -14.32
N ASP A 139 -17.32 -10.12 -15.02
CA ASP A 139 -18.76 -10.33 -15.18
C ASP A 139 -19.13 -10.22 -16.67
N ASP A 140 -20.44 -10.18 -16.97
CA ASP A 140 -20.94 -10.06 -18.34
C ASP A 140 -20.51 -8.76 -19.05
N ALA A 141 -20.12 -7.74 -18.30
CA ALA A 141 -19.63 -6.46 -18.82
C ALA A 141 -18.10 -6.41 -19.01
N GLY A 142 -17.37 -7.44 -18.58
CA GLY A 142 -15.91 -7.53 -18.67
C GLY A 142 -15.22 -7.54 -17.32
N SER A 143 -14.01 -6.97 -17.23
CA SER A 143 -13.26 -6.96 -15.99
C SER A 143 -13.91 -6.07 -14.92
N ARG A 144 -14.02 -6.57 -13.69
CA ARG A 144 -14.43 -5.80 -12.50
C ARG A 144 -13.27 -5.08 -11.82
N ILE A 145 -12.03 -5.30 -12.30
CA ILE A 145 -10.85 -4.54 -11.83
C ILE A 145 -10.87 -3.19 -12.53
N VAL A 146 -11.01 -2.12 -11.76
CA VAL A 146 -11.20 -0.75 -12.26
C VAL A 146 -9.91 0.07 -12.21
N MET A 147 -8.92 -0.39 -11.46
CA MET A 147 -7.59 0.23 -11.37
C MET A 147 -6.57 -0.83 -10.95
N TYR A 148 -5.38 -0.77 -11.53
CA TYR A 148 -4.27 -1.63 -11.16
C TYR A 148 -2.99 -0.80 -11.08
N TRP A 149 -2.40 -0.71 -9.90
CA TRP A 149 -1.10 -0.08 -9.72
C TRP A 149 -0.02 -1.15 -9.57
N ASN A 150 0.85 -1.27 -10.56
CA ASN A 150 2.02 -2.11 -10.47
C ASN A 150 3.21 -1.28 -9.96
N GLN A 151 3.63 -1.51 -8.72
CA GLN A 151 4.78 -0.86 -8.11
C GLN A 151 6.12 -1.52 -8.48
N ASN A 152 6.09 -2.66 -9.20
CA ASN A 152 7.30 -3.40 -9.63
C ASN A 152 7.88 -2.90 -10.94
N THR A 153 7.13 -2.14 -11.72
CA THR A 153 7.63 -1.58 -12.98
C THR A 153 8.38 -0.30 -12.73
N ASP A 154 9.36 -0.01 -13.59
CA ASP A 154 10.01 1.29 -13.60
C ASP A 154 8.97 2.40 -13.78
N TYR A 155 9.21 3.53 -13.10
CA TYR A 155 8.36 4.69 -13.26
C TYR A 155 8.43 5.21 -14.69
N GLU A 156 7.32 5.14 -15.39
CA GLU A 156 7.21 5.63 -16.78
C GLU A 156 6.78 7.10 -16.81
N ARG A 157 7.67 8.00 -17.21
CA ARG A 157 7.35 9.43 -17.35
C ARG A 157 6.21 9.71 -18.32
N THR A 158 5.93 8.78 -19.24
CA THR A 158 4.81 8.88 -20.20
C THR A 158 3.46 8.69 -19.51
N TYR A 159 3.45 8.00 -18.35
CA TYR A 159 2.26 7.76 -17.54
C TYR A 159 2.52 8.23 -16.10
N PRO A 160 2.64 9.56 -15.90
CA PRO A 160 3.01 10.10 -14.61
C PRO A 160 1.95 9.80 -13.55
N ASN A 161 2.40 9.45 -12.38
CA ASN A 161 1.55 9.34 -11.20
C ASN A 161 2.16 10.16 -10.06
N ARG A 162 1.33 10.50 -9.08
CA ARG A 162 1.74 11.37 -7.96
C ARG A 162 2.81 10.78 -7.05
N TYR A 163 3.02 9.45 -7.11
CA TYR A 163 3.94 8.74 -6.22
C TYR A 163 5.34 8.61 -6.82
N GLY A 164 5.51 8.89 -8.12
CA GLY A 164 6.77 8.71 -8.82
C GLY A 164 7.26 7.24 -8.81
N LEU A 165 6.34 6.28 -8.67
CA LEU A 165 6.62 4.86 -8.53
C LEU A 165 5.71 4.03 -9.43
N GLY A 166 6.31 3.11 -10.19
CA GLY A 166 5.58 2.13 -10.99
C GLY A 166 4.62 2.74 -12.00
N ARG A 167 3.61 1.96 -12.38
CA ARG A 167 2.56 2.38 -13.33
C ARG A 167 1.17 2.07 -12.81
N ILE A 168 0.25 3.04 -12.95
CA ILE A 168 -1.18 2.88 -12.67
C ILE A 168 -1.89 2.70 -14.01
N TYR A 169 -2.65 1.60 -14.12
CA TYR A 169 -3.52 1.28 -15.25
C TYR A 169 -4.96 1.58 -14.88
N ASP A 170 -5.67 2.24 -15.78
CA ASP A 170 -7.09 2.54 -15.62
C ASP A 170 -7.99 1.38 -16.09
N GLN A 171 -9.30 1.52 -15.88
CA GLN A 171 -10.28 0.50 -16.25
C GLN A 171 -10.26 0.16 -17.75
N SER A 172 -10.03 1.13 -18.62
CA SER A 172 -10.00 0.93 -20.08
C SER A 172 -8.79 0.11 -20.50
N GLU A 173 -7.61 0.45 -19.96
CA GLU A 173 -6.37 -0.28 -20.20
C GLU A 173 -6.45 -1.73 -19.69
N ILE A 174 -7.04 -1.93 -18.49
CA ILE A 174 -7.24 -3.26 -17.91
C ILE A 174 -8.23 -4.07 -18.75
N GLY A 175 -9.32 -3.46 -19.22
CA GLY A 175 -10.27 -4.10 -20.12
C GLY A 175 -9.63 -4.58 -21.41
N GLN A 176 -8.80 -3.73 -22.03
CA GLN A 176 -8.05 -4.11 -23.23
C GLN A 176 -7.04 -5.22 -22.97
N MET A 177 -6.34 -5.18 -21.84
CA MET A 177 -5.41 -6.25 -21.43
C MET A 177 -6.15 -7.57 -21.20
N TYR A 178 -7.34 -7.53 -20.59
CA TYR A 178 -8.16 -8.71 -20.38
C TYR A 178 -8.57 -9.37 -21.70
N GLU A 179 -9.03 -8.57 -22.67
CA GLU A 179 -9.39 -9.04 -24.02
C GLU A 179 -8.19 -9.59 -24.77
N ASP A 180 -7.06 -8.88 -24.74
CA ASP A 180 -5.80 -9.27 -25.40
C ASP A 180 -5.07 -10.42 -24.68
N ARG A 181 -5.56 -10.90 -23.54
CA ARG A 181 -4.93 -11.92 -22.71
C ARG A 181 -3.54 -11.53 -22.23
N ARG A 182 -3.32 -10.26 -21.90
CA ARG A 182 -2.06 -9.72 -21.39
C ARG A 182 -2.16 -9.39 -19.90
N LEU A 183 -1.02 -9.42 -19.21
CA LEU A 183 -0.90 -9.03 -17.80
C LEU A 183 -0.23 -7.66 -17.69
N PRO A 184 -0.52 -6.87 -16.62
CA PRO A 184 0.08 -5.56 -16.39
C PRO A 184 1.56 -5.61 -15.99
N GLY A 185 2.12 -6.79 -15.85
CA GLY A 185 3.53 -7.04 -15.49
C GLY A 185 3.85 -8.51 -15.37
N VAL A 186 5.02 -8.82 -14.84
CA VAL A 186 5.38 -10.20 -14.46
C VAL A 186 4.78 -10.42 -13.08
N MET A 187 3.74 -11.26 -13.04
CA MET A 187 3.13 -11.63 -11.75
C MET A 187 4.17 -12.31 -10.85
N GLY A 188 4.25 -11.82 -9.64
CA GLY A 188 4.99 -12.44 -8.55
C GLY A 188 4.31 -13.72 -8.05
N GLU A 189 3.99 -13.75 -6.77
CA GLU A 189 3.32 -14.87 -6.12
C GLU A 189 1.81 -14.91 -6.42
N GLN A 190 1.18 -16.09 -6.24
CA GLN A 190 -0.28 -16.26 -6.43
C GLN A 190 -1.12 -15.70 -5.27
N HIS A 191 -0.48 -15.34 -4.16
CA HIS A 191 -1.13 -14.96 -2.90
C HIS A 191 -2.20 -13.87 -3.10
N GLY A 192 -1.87 -12.77 -3.75
CA GLY A 192 -2.85 -11.70 -4.00
C GLY A 192 -4.05 -12.12 -4.85
N THR A 193 -3.85 -13.05 -5.80
CA THR A 193 -4.95 -13.64 -6.59
C THR A 193 -5.88 -14.47 -5.73
N GLU A 194 -5.33 -15.28 -4.81
CA GLU A 194 -6.10 -16.11 -3.88
C GLU A 194 -6.90 -15.22 -2.92
N VAL A 195 -6.24 -14.24 -2.29
CA VAL A 195 -6.88 -13.27 -1.39
C VAL A 195 -8.01 -12.52 -2.09
N ALA A 196 -7.75 -11.97 -3.29
CA ALA A 196 -8.76 -11.26 -4.07
C ALA A 196 -9.94 -12.17 -4.45
N SER A 197 -9.67 -13.45 -4.76
CA SER A 197 -10.73 -14.42 -5.10
C SER A 197 -11.65 -14.69 -3.92
N VAL A 198 -11.09 -14.86 -2.71
CA VAL A 198 -11.88 -15.04 -1.49
C VAL A 198 -12.70 -13.79 -1.15
N ALA A 199 -12.12 -12.61 -1.29
CA ALA A 199 -12.79 -11.36 -0.97
C ALA A 199 -13.88 -10.99 -2.00
N ALA A 200 -13.55 -11.05 -3.29
CA ALA A 200 -14.34 -10.44 -4.37
C ALA A 200 -14.52 -11.32 -5.62
N GLY A 201 -14.20 -12.61 -5.58
CA GLY A 201 -14.44 -13.52 -6.70
C GLY A 201 -15.92 -13.64 -7.03
N SER A 202 -16.28 -13.69 -8.33
CA SER A 202 -17.68 -13.69 -8.79
C SER A 202 -18.45 -14.90 -8.29
N ASN A 203 -17.81 -16.06 -8.17
CA ASN A 203 -18.45 -17.30 -7.75
C ASN A 203 -18.09 -17.73 -6.32
N ILE A 204 -16.84 -17.51 -5.93
CA ILE A 204 -16.35 -17.97 -4.63
C ILE A 204 -16.18 -16.85 -3.60
N GLY A 205 -16.11 -15.60 -4.04
CA GLY A 205 -15.89 -14.44 -3.16
C GLY A 205 -17.10 -14.05 -2.32
N VAL A 206 -16.85 -13.36 -1.22
CA VAL A 206 -17.89 -12.82 -0.34
C VAL A 206 -18.60 -11.64 -1.01
N ALA A 207 -17.85 -10.75 -1.68
CA ALA A 207 -18.36 -9.55 -2.34
C ALA A 207 -18.29 -9.70 -3.87
N GLY A 208 -18.94 -10.72 -4.43
CA GLY A 208 -18.84 -11.13 -5.84
C GLY A 208 -19.26 -10.10 -6.88
N LYS A 209 -19.94 -9.00 -6.49
CA LYS A 209 -20.28 -7.88 -7.37
C LYS A 209 -19.51 -6.60 -7.07
N ALA A 210 -18.60 -6.62 -6.11
CA ALA A 210 -17.74 -5.46 -5.82
C ALA A 210 -16.82 -5.15 -6.99
N ARG A 211 -16.50 -3.88 -7.19
CA ARG A 211 -15.35 -3.47 -8.01
C ARG A 211 -14.06 -3.76 -7.27
N ILE A 212 -12.97 -3.89 -8.00
CA ILE A 212 -11.68 -4.28 -7.44
C ILE A 212 -10.64 -3.23 -7.86
N ILE A 213 -9.82 -2.79 -6.90
CA ILE A 213 -8.59 -2.04 -7.17
C ILE A 213 -7.44 -2.86 -6.63
N VAL A 214 -6.39 -3.00 -7.44
CA VAL A 214 -5.19 -3.75 -7.07
C VAL A 214 -4.01 -2.80 -6.93
N VAL A 215 -3.26 -2.96 -5.87
CA VAL A 215 -1.94 -2.37 -5.68
C VAL A 215 -0.96 -3.53 -5.53
N GLU A 216 -0.22 -3.80 -6.59
CA GLU A 216 0.84 -4.81 -6.61
C GLU A 216 2.09 -4.21 -5.99
N GLN A 217 2.50 -4.77 -4.84
CA GLN A 217 3.65 -4.29 -4.08
C GLN A 217 4.96 -4.57 -4.80
N SER A 218 5.92 -3.68 -4.62
CA SER A 218 7.26 -3.84 -5.17
C SER A 218 7.93 -5.09 -4.63
N LEU A 219 8.49 -5.90 -5.54
CA LEU A 219 9.28 -7.09 -5.24
C LEU A 219 10.79 -6.84 -5.35
N GLU A 220 11.23 -5.61 -5.62
CA GLU A 220 12.67 -5.30 -5.73
C GLU A 220 13.48 -5.76 -4.53
N ARG A 221 12.82 -5.92 -3.39
CA ARG A 221 13.40 -6.36 -2.12
C ARG A 221 12.79 -7.66 -1.60
N ALA A 222 12.06 -8.39 -2.42
CA ALA A 222 11.39 -9.66 -2.13
C ALA A 222 10.27 -9.61 -1.07
N LEU A 223 10.02 -8.49 -0.42
CA LEU A 223 8.98 -8.33 0.61
C LEU A 223 8.34 -6.94 0.51
N PRO A 224 7.03 -6.81 0.78
CA PRO A 224 6.36 -5.53 0.89
C PRO A 224 6.97 -4.69 2.02
N ASP A 225 6.93 -3.38 1.86
CA ASP A 225 7.43 -2.44 2.86
C ASP A 225 6.41 -1.37 3.23
N THR A 226 6.67 -0.67 4.34
CA THR A 226 5.79 0.37 4.89
C THR A 226 5.48 1.47 3.88
N ILE A 227 6.45 1.89 3.06
CA ILE A 227 6.30 2.99 2.10
C ILE A 227 5.32 2.61 1.00
N GLY A 228 5.53 1.45 0.36
CA GLY A 228 4.63 0.95 -0.68
C GLY A 228 3.20 0.73 -0.17
N ILE A 229 3.06 0.23 1.07
CA ILE A 229 1.77 0.06 1.75
C ILE A 229 1.08 1.40 1.97
N MET A 230 1.77 2.38 2.56
CA MET A 230 1.20 3.71 2.84
C MET A 230 0.76 4.42 1.56
N MET A 231 1.59 4.36 0.50
CA MET A 231 1.23 4.90 -0.81
C MET A 231 0.00 4.19 -1.41
N GLY A 232 -0.10 2.86 -1.27
CA GLY A 232 -1.26 2.08 -1.72
C GLY A 232 -2.53 2.45 -0.97
N ILE A 233 -2.47 2.60 0.34
CA ILE A 233 -3.60 3.06 1.15
C ILE A 233 -4.00 4.49 0.74
N ASP A 234 -3.05 5.40 0.55
CA ASP A 234 -3.30 6.78 0.10
C ASP A 234 -4.06 6.80 -1.23
N LEU A 235 -3.64 5.98 -2.21
CA LEU A 235 -4.33 5.83 -3.49
C LEU A 235 -5.81 5.43 -3.31
N LEU A 236 -6.06 4.41 -2.51
CA LEU A 236 -7.40 3.86 -2.28
C LEU A 236 -8.31 4.83 -1.53
N VAL A 237 -7.77 5.55 -0.55
CA VAL A 237 -8.50 6.59 0.18
C VAL A 237 -8.86 7.75 -0.75
N ARG A 238 -7.91 8.22 -1.58
CA ARG A 238 -8.19 9.27 -2.58
C ARG A 238 -9.23 8.82 -3.60
N TYR A 239 -9.16 7.58 -4.07
CA TYR A 239 -10.21 7.03 -4.93
C TYR A 239 -11.59 7.10 -4.28
N SER A 240 -11.69 6.73 -3.00
CA SER A 240 -12.94 6.86 -2.25
C SER A 240 -13.42 8.32 -2.10
N MET A 241 -12.49 9.25 -1.85
CA MET A 241 -12.81 10.68 -1.74
C MET A 241 -13.31 11.26 -3.08
N GLU A 242 -12.64 10.92 -4.18
CA GLU A 242 -12.91 11.46 -5.51
C GLU A 242 -14.20 10.90 -6.12
N THR A 243 -14.46 9.60 -5.90
CA THR A 243 -15.62 8.91 -6.50
C THR A 243 -16.83 8.84 -5.57
N GLY A 244 -16.65 9.07 -4.28
CA GLY A 244 -17.65 8.84 -3.24
C GLY A 244 -17.94 7.35 -2.98
N THR A 245 -17.21 6.43 -3.64
CA THR A 245 -17.39 4.97 -3.51
C THR A 245 -16.80 4.47 -2.19
N PRO A 246 -17.54 3.69 -1.38
CA PRO A 246 -16.96 3.02 -0.23
C PRO A 246 -15.87 2.03 -0.64
N VAL A 247 -14.74 2.01 0.08
CA VAL A 247 -13.61 1.12 -0.18
C VAL A 247 -13.28 0.29 1.05
N VAL A 248 -13.18 -1.02 0.89
CA VAL A 248 -12.62 -1.91 1.90
C VAL A 248 -11.23 -2.32 1.45
N ILE A 249 -10.21 -1.94 2.22
CA ILE A 249 -8.79 -2.21 1.93
C ILE A 249 -8.38 -3.48 2.67
N ASN A 250 -7.91 -4.47 1.93
CA ASN A 250 -7.35 -5.69 2.48
C ASN A 250 -5.82 -5.64 2.51
N LEU A 251 -5.26 -5.90 3.69
CA LEU A 251 -3.83 -6.05 3.94
C LEU A 251 -3.57 -7.46 4.49
N SER A 252 -3.22 -8.41 3.62
CA SER A 252 -2.98 -9.81 4.01
C SER A 252 -1.52 -10.08 4.32
N TYR A 253 -0.91 -9.21 5.11
CA TYR A 253 0.47 -9.34 5.59
C TYR A 253 0.63 -8.65 6.94
N GLY A 254 1.72 -8.98 7.62
CA GLY A 254 2.05 -8.42 8.92
C GLY A 254 3.53 -8.60 9.24
N ASN A 255 3.91 -8.03 10.37
CA ASN A 255 5.20 -8.29 11.03
C ASN A 255 5.02 -8.19 12.55
N ASN A 256 6.09 -8.48 13.28
CA ASN A 256 6.12 -8.37 14.74
C ASN A 256 6.94 -7.16 15.19
N PHE A 257 7.11 -6.14 14.35
CA PHE A 257 7.83 -4.92 14.69
C PHE A 257 6.87 -3.86 15.22
N GLY A 258 7.41 -2.99 16.10
CA GLY A 258 6.68 -1.86 16.64
C GLY A 258 6.10 -2.09 18.03
N ALA A 259 5.39 -1.09 18.52
CA ALA A 259 4.91 -1.03 19.90
C ALA A 259 3.67 -1.89 20.16
N HIS A 260 2.96 -2.36 19.13
CA HIS A 260 1.70 -3.13 19.21
C HIS A 260 0.58 -2.44 20.03
N ASP A 261 0.57 -1.11 20.03
CA ASP A 261 -0.36 -0.29 20.81
C ASP A 261 -1.08 0.79 19.98
N GLY A 262 -0.95 0.74 18.66
CA GLY A 262 -1.56 1.70 17.75
C GLY A 262 -0.74 2.98 17.54
N THR A 263 0.51 3.03 17.99
CA THR A 263 1.36 4.23 17.92
C THR A 263 2.43 4.21 16.84
N SER A 264 2.61 3.09 16.13
CA SER A 264 3.54 3.05 14.98
C SER A 264 3.11 4.01 13.88
N THR A 265 4.07 4.43 13.06
CA THR A 265 3.80 5.39 11.97
C THR A 265 2.71 4.91 11.02
N LEU A 266 2.70 3.62 10.65
CA LEU A 266 1.67 3.04 9.79
C LEU A 266 0.29 3.04 10.48
N GLU A 267 0.22 2.64 11.75
CA GLU A 267 -1.05 2.60 12.51
C GLU A 267 -1.65 3.99 12.67
N LEU A 268 -0.84 4.99 13.00
CA LEU A 268 -1.27 6.39 13.09
C LEU A 268 -1.73 6.92 11.73
N PHE A 269 -1.05 6.57 10.64
CA PHE A 269 -1.47 6.91 9.29
C PHE A 269 -2.83 6.29 8.96
N VAL A 270 -3.01 4.99 9.15
CA VAL A 270 -4.28 4.29 8.93
C VAL A 270 -5.41 4.93 9.73
N ASN A 271 -5.19 5.18 11.03
CA ASN A 271 -6.18 5.84 11.89
C ASN A 271 -6.57 7.23 11.38
N SER A 272 -5.61 7.99 10.85
CA SER A 272 -5.88 9.32 10.31
C SER A 272 -6.70 9.28 9.02
N VAL A 273 -6.28 8.46 8.04
CA VAL A 273 -6.88 8.48 6.70
C VAL A 273 -8.23 7.78 6.61
N THR A 274 -8.50 6.79 7.46
CA THR A 274 -9.80 6.11 7.50
C THR A 274 -10.93 7.03 7.99
N GLN A 275 -10.62 8.14 8.63
CA GLN A 275 -11.60 9.14 9.03
C GLN A 275 -11.92 10.14 7.90
N MET A 276 -11.15 10.17 6.82
CA MET A 276 -11.28 11.16 5.75
C MET A 276 -12.27 10.74 4.65
N ALA A 277 -12.57 9.44 4.53
CA ALA A 277 -13.39 8.89 3.47
C ALA A 277 -14.22 7.70 3.96
N LYS A 278 -15.04 7.12 3.06
CA LYS A 278 -15.80 5.88 3.34
C LYS A 278 -14.89 4.66 3.20
N VAL A 279 -13.91 4.54 4.08
CA VAL A 279 -12.87 3.51 4.00
C VAL A 279 -12.86 2.66 5.26
N CYS A 280 -12.66 1.36 5.08
CA CYS A 280 -12.37 0.39 6.13
C CYS A 280 -11.08 -0.35 5.76
N VAL A 281 -10.15 -0.47 6.70
CA VAL A 281 -8.92 -1.27 6.52
C VAL A 281 -9.06 -2.56 7.33
N VAL A 282 -8.79 -3.69 6.67
CA VAL A 282 -8.83 -5.03 7.25
C VAL A 282 -7.44 -5.66 7.13
N THR A 283 -6.94 -6.18 8.22
CA THR A 283 -5.65 -6.86 8.29
C THR A 283 -5.76 -8.16 9.08
N GLY A 284 -4.85 -9.09 8.82
CA GLY A 284 -4.72 -10.30 9.63
C GLY A 284 -4.20 -9.97 11.03
N SER A 285 -4.58 -10.80 11.99
CA SER A 285 -4.12 -10.67 13.39
C SER A 285 -2.76 -11.32 13.64
N GLY A 286 -2.22 -12.02 12.65
CA GLY A 286 -1.02 -12.83 12.78
C GLY A 286 -1.29 -14.25 13.23
#